data_eb894a1231fd378e7e3d819d9ff4e867
#
_entry.id   eb894a1231fd378e7e3d819d9ff4e867
#
_cell.length_a   1.000
_cell.length_b   1.000
_cell.length_c   1.000
_cell.angle_alpha   90.00
_cell.angle_beta   90.00
_cell.angle_gamma   90.00
#
_symmetry.space_group_name_H-M   'P 1'
#
loop_
_entity.id
_entity.type
_entity.pdbx_description
1 polymer ?
#
loop_
_entity_poly.entity_id
_entity_poly.type
_entity_poly.pdbx_seq_one_letter_code
_entity_poly.pdbx_strand_id
1 'polypeptide(L)'
;MKTLADLIKEAHMVVPTIKCEELAANKDGLMLIDVRESSELEEKGSIDGALNIPRGLIEMKLSPNDESMDINTPIVVFCGGGSRAALAGSTLLDLGFKNVKNLEGGFREWKDFSK
;
A
#
# COMPACT_ATOMS: atom_id res chain seq x y z
N MET A 1 -9.69 15.29 19.57
CA MET A 1 -8.31 15.17 19.05
C MET A 1 -7.98 13.70 18.82
N LYS A 2 -7.36 13.39 17.71
CA LYS A 2 -6.95 12.02 17.40
C LYS A 2 -5.44 11.87 17.52
N THR A 3 -5.02 10.74 18.06
CA THR A 3 -3.60 10.38 18.11
C THR A 3 -3.22 9.60 16.86
N LEU A 4 -1.92 9.38 16.66
CA LEU A 4 -1.45 8.50 15.58
C LEU A 4 -2.08 7.10 15.70
N ALA A 5 -2.15 6.56 16.92
CA ALA A 5 -2.76 5.25 17.15
C ALA A 5 -4.23 5.23 16.71
N ASP A 6 -4.96 6.30 16.97
CA ASP A 6 -6.36 6.42 16.54
C ASP A 6 -6.47 6.40 15.01
N LEU A 7 -5.61 7.15 14.33
CA LEU A 7 -5.60 7.20 12.86
C LEU A 7 -5.28 5.85 12.23
N ILE A 8 -4.30 5.15 12.80
CA ILE A 8 -3.92 3.82 12.33
C ILE A 8 -5.07 2.83 12.52
N LYS A 9 -5.70 2.87 13.69
CA LYS A 9 -6.85 1.99 13.99
C LYS A 9 -7.99 2.23 13.01
N GLU A 10 -8.33 3.49 12.77
CA GLU A 10 -9.39 3.85 11.83
C GLU A 10 -9.05 3.39 10.42
N ALA A 11 -7.79 3.57 10.00
CA ALA A 11 -7.35 3.14 8.68
C ALA A 11 -7.49 1.63 8.51
N HIS A 12 -7.09 0.84 9.51
CA HIS A 12 -7.25 -0.61 9.46
C HIS A 12 -8.71 -1.04 9.38
N MET A 13 -9.62 -0.23 9.91
CA MET A 13 -11.05 -0.55 9.85
C MET A 13 -11.64 -0.38 8.44
N VAL A 14 -11.07 0.52 7.63
CA VAL A 14 -11.62 0.82 6.30
C VAL A 14 -10.82 0.21 5.16
N VAL A 15 -9.54 -0.11 5.36
CA VAL A 15 -8.69 -0.69 4.32
C VAL A 15 -8.62 -2.21 4.52
N PRO A 16 -9.19 -3.00 3.61
CA PRO A 16 -9.09 -4.46 3.73
C PRO A 16 -7.65 -4.92 3.52
N THR A 17 -7.34 -6.09 4.05
CA THR A 17 -6.00 -6.68 3.92
C THR A 17 -5.98 -7.76 2.84
N ILE A 18 -4.78 -8.06 2.34
CA ILE A 18 -4.54 -9.19 1.45
C ILE A 18 -3.35 -9.96 2.02
N LYS A 19 -3.42 -11.27 1.97
CA LYS A 19 -2.32 -12.12 2.47
C LYS A 19 -1.24 -12.28 1.42
N CYS A 20 -0.04 -12.63 1.86
CA CYS A 20 1.11 -12.82 0.94
C CYS A 20 0.81 -13.85 -0.15
N GLU A 21 0.17 -14.98 0.19
CA GLU A 21 -0.17 -16.02 -0.79
C GLU A 21 -1.14 -15.49 -1.84
N GLU A 22 -2.10 -14.68 -1.42
CA GLU A 22 -3.08 -14.10 -2.34
C GLU A 22 -2.42 -13.09 -3.28
N LEU A 23 -1.52 -12.27 -2.74
CA LEU A 23 -0.79 -11.30 -3.57
C LEU A 23 0.08 -12.03 -4.59
N ALA A 24 0.83 -13.05 -4.16
CA ALA A 24 1.70 -13.80 -5.05
C ALA A 24 0.93 -14.44 -6.21
N ALA A 25 -0.30 -14.89 -5.95
CA ALA A 25 -1.15 -15.52 -6.96
C ALA A 25 -1.78 -14.51 -7.93
N ASN A 26 -1.83 -13.22 -7.56
CA ASN A 26 -2.60 -12.22 -8.30
C ASN A 26 -1.81 -10.94 -8.63
N LYS A 27 -0.48 -11.00 -8.65
CA LYS A 27 0.35 -9.80 -8.89
C LYS A 27 0.07 -9.15 -10.23
N ASP A 28 -0.27 -9.95 -11.23
CA ASP A 28 -0.56 -9.42 -12.55
C ASP A 28 -1.90 -8.69 -12.55
N GLY A 29 -1.94 -7.53 -13.19
CA GLY A 29 -3.16 -6.76 -13.31
C GLY A 29 -3.47 -5.84 -12.15
N LEU A 30 -2.60 -5.78 -11.12
CA LEU A 30 -2.78 -4.82 -10.04
C LEU A 30 -1.59 -3.87 -9.94
N MET A 31 -1.80 -2.73 -9.30
CA MET A 31 -0.75 -1.77 -9.01
C MET A 31 -0.24 -2.03 -7.60
N LEU A 32 1.02 -2.42 -7.48
CA LEU A 32 1.65 -2.70 -6.19
C LEU A 32 2.51 -1.51 -5.79
N ILE A 33 2.24 -0.92 -4.63
CA ILE A 33 2.90 0.31 -4.19
C ILE A 33 3.60 0.10 -2.86
N ASP A 34 4.92 0.33 -2.88
CA ASP A 34 5.74 0.35 -1.67
C ASP A 34 5.75 1.78 -1.14
N VAL A 35 5.15 2.00 0.03
CA VAL A 35 5.02 3.35 0.60
C VAL A 35 6.12 3.70 1.60
N ARG A 36 7.17 2.86 1.67
CA ARG A 36 8.34 3.14 2.50
C ARG A 36 9.20 4.22 1.85
N GLU A 37 10.16 4.74 2.62
CA GLU A 37 11.16 5.64 2.07
C GLU A 37 12.13 4.89 1.16
N SER A 38 12.65 5.56 0.13
CA SER A 38 13.52 4.91 -0.86
C SER A 38 14.78 4.32 -0.22
N SER A 39 15.29 4.92 0.86
CA SER A 39 16.45 4.40 1.58
C SER A 39 16.19 3.01 2.17
N GLU A 40 14.95 2.72 2.56
CA GLU A 40 14.59 1.40 3.08
C GLU A 40 14.66 0.34 1.99
N LEU A 41 14.27 0.69 0.76
CA LEU A 41 14.37 -0.22 -0.38
C LEU A 41 15.83 -0.51 -0.73
N GLU A 42 16.68 0.51 -0.69
CA GLU A 42 18.11 0.36 -0.96
C GLU A 42 18.77 -0.60 0.04
N GLU A 43 18.38 -0.52 1.31
CA GLU A 43 18.95 -1.39 2.34
C GLU A 43 18.40 -2.80 2.33
N LYS A 44 17.08 -2.95 2.14
CA LYS A 44 16.39 -4.21 2.41
C LYS A 44 15.70 -4.81 1.19
N GLY A 45 15.73 -4.10 0.06
CA GLY A 45 15.02 -4.55 -1.15
C GLY A 45 13.52 -4.24 -1.11
N SER A 46 12.81 -4.73 -2.09
CA SER A 46 11.37 -4.54 -2.22
C SER A 46 10.76 -5.77 -2.91
N ILE A 47 9.47 -5.72 -3.15
CA ILE A 47 8.76 -6.76 -3.91
C ILE A 47 8.91 -6.44 -5.39
N ASP A 48 9.27 -7.44 -6.21
CA ASP A 48 9.41 -7.25 -7.65
C ASP A 48 8.11 -6.71 -8.26
N GLY A 49 8.25 -5.68 -9.08
CA GLY A 49 7.11 -5.04 -9.73
C GLY A 49 6.49 -3.91 -8.94
N ALA A 50 6.93 -3.67 -7.71
CA ALA A 50 6.38 -2.59 -6.90
C ALA A 50 6.91 -1.23 -7.35
N LEU A 51 6.01 -0.24 -7.33
CA LEU A 51 6.35 1.16 -7.49
C LEU A 51 6.63 1.73 -6.11
N ASN A 52 7.72 2.48 -5.96
CA ASN A 52 8.00 3.14 -4.70
C ASN A 52 7.41 4.56 -4.72
N ILE A 53 6.39 4.75 -3.91
CA ILE A 53 5.79 6.07 -3.70
C ILE A 53 5.71 6.25 -2.18
N PRO A 54 6.67 6.98 -1.58
CA PRO A 54 6.64 7.19 -0.14
C PRO A 54 5.30 7.74 0.34
N ARG A 55 4.92 7.36 1.56
CA ARG A 55 3.60 7.74 2.11
C ARG A 55 3.29 9.23 1.94
N GLY A 56 4.29 10.09 2.14
CA GLY A 56 4.11 11.55 2.05
C GLY A 56 3.84 12.06 0.63
N LEU A 57 4.02 11.24 -0.40
CA LEU A 57 3.85 11.65 -1.80
C LEU A 57 2.63 11.02 -2.47
N ILE A 58 1.86 10.22 -1.76
CA ILE A 58 0.73 9.50 -2.34
C ILE A 58 -0.27 10.45 -3.00
N GLU A 59 -0.70 11.49 -2.27
CA GLU A 59 -1.70 12.43 -2.78
C GLU A 59 -1.21 13.21 -3.98
N MET A 60 0.10 13.43 -4.05
CA MET A 60 0.68 14.21 -5.15
C MET A 60 0.89 13.39 -6.41
N LYS A 61 1.16 12.10 -6.26
CA LYS A 61 1.49 11.23 -7.38
C LYS A 61 0.32 10.43 -7.91
N LEU A 62 -0.67 10.17 -7.08
CA LEU A 62 -1.85 9.38 -7.44
C LEU A 62 -3.10 10.22 -7.28
N SER A 63 -3.47 10.90 -8.37
CA SER A 63 -4.64 11.76 -8.37
C SER A 63 -5.71 11.20 -9.31
N PRO A 64 -6.96 11.08 -8.86
CA PRO A 64 -8.05 10.62 -9.73
C PRO A 64 -8.41 11.64 -10.82
N ASN A 65 -7.87 12.87 -10.73
CA ASN A 65 -8.05 13.88 -11.76
C ASN A 65 -7.12 13.65 -12.97
N ASP A 66 -6.14 12.77 -12.82
CA ASP A 66 -5.26 12.40 -13.91
C ASP A 66 -6.00 11.39 -14.79
N GLU A 67 -6.21 11.74 -16.04
CA GLU A 67 -6.91 10.89 -17.01
C GLU A 67 -6.25 9.53 -17.21
N SER A 68 -4.96 9.40 -16.89
CA SER A 68 -4.25 8.14 -17.00
C SER A 68 -4.55 7.19 -15.85
N MET A 69 -5.22 7.67 -14.79
CA MET A 69 -5.53 6.88 -13.60
C MET A 69 -6.97 6.40 -13.61
N ASP A 70 -7.15 5.09 -13.54
CA ASP A 70 -8.47 4.47 -13.43
C ASP A 70 -8.77 4.18 -11.96
N ILE A 71 -9.84 4.76 -11.43
CA ILE A 71 -10.24 4.56 -10.03
C ILE A 71 -10.63 3.12 -9.71
N ASN A 72 -10.85 2.30 -10.72
CA ASN A 72 -11.17 0.89 -10.54
C ASN A 72 -9.92 -0.01 -10.57
N THR A 73 -8.74 0.55 -10.83
CA THR A 73 -7.50 -0.23 -10.82
C THR A 73 -7.30 -0.87 -9.45
N PRO A 74 -7.07 -2.19 -9.39
CA PRO A 74 -6.76 -2.82 -8.11
C PRO A 74 -5.41 -2.33 -7.60
N ILE A 75 -5.36 -1.87 -6.35
CA ILE A 75 -4.14 -1.36 -5.74
C ILE A 75 -3.86 -2.15 -4.47
N VAL A 76 -2.61 -2.57 -4.32
CA VAL A 76 -2.12 -3.14 -3.07
C VAL A 76 -1.00 -2.23 -2.58
N VAL A 77 -1.10 -1.77 -1.34
CA VAL A 77 -0.08 -0.95 -0.70
C VAL A 77 0.64 -1.78 0.36
N PHE A 78 1.92 -1.53 0.56
CA PHE A 78 2.65 -2.18 1.65
C PHE A 78 3.74 -1.26 2.20
N CYS A 79 4.11 -1.51 3.45
CA CYS A 79 5.26 -0.88 4.10
C CYS A 79 6.02 -1.98 4.86
N GLY A 80 6.80 -1.62 5.85
CA GLY A 80 7.54 -2.61 6.63
C GLY A 80 6.64 -3.53 7.44
N GLY A 81 5.70 -2.97 8.18
CA GLY A 81 4.81 -3.72 9.07
C GLY A 81 3.32 -3.49 8.88
N GLY A 82 2.91 -2.51 8.09
CA GLY A 82 1.50 -2.30 7.77
C GLY A 82 0.91 -0.95 8.16
N SER A 83 1.51 -0.20 9.09
CA SER A 83 0.92 1.05 9.60
C SER A 83 0.90 2.17 8.58
N ARG A 84 2.03 2.45 7.95
CA ARG A 84 2.11 3.50 6.93
C ARG A 84 1.24 3.14 5.73
N ALA A 85 1.20 1.86 5.38
CA ALA A 85 0.38 1.38 4.26
C ALA A 85 -1.10 1.50 4.58
N ALA A 86 -1.52 1.26 5.82
CA ALA A 86 -2.91 1.46 6.21
C ALA A 86 -3.32 2.91 6.02
N LEU A 87 -2.48 3.85 6.46
CA LEU A 87 -2.74 5.29 6.27
C LEU A 87 -2.79 5.65 4.79
N ALA A 88 -1.86 5.15 3.99
CA ALA A 88 -1.83 5.40 2.55
C ALA A 88 -3.08 4.83 1.87
N GLY A 89 -3.48 3.63 2.25
CA GLY A 89 -4.68 3.00 1.70
C GLY A 89 -5.95 3.79 2.01
N SER A 90 -6.05 4.28 3.25
CA SER A 90 -7.17 5.11 3.66
C SER A 90 -7.24 6.39 2.81
N THR A 91 -6.09 7.03 2.57
CA THR A 91 -6.01 8.21 1.72
C THR A 91 -6.44 7.89 0.29
N LEU A 92 -6.01 6.76 -0.27
CA LEU A 92 -6.40 6.36 -1.62
C LEU A 92 -7.91 6.15 -1.73
N LEU A 93 -8.53 5.55 -0.72
CA LEU A 93 -9.98 5.39 -0.68
C LEU A 93 -10.67 6.75 -0.65
N ASP A 94 -10.15 7.69 0.15
CA ASP A 94 -10.68 9.06 0.21
C ASP A 94 -10.55 9.78 -1.13
N LEU A 95 -9.50 9.48 -1.89
CA LEU A 95 -9.29 10.06 -3.21
C LEU A 95 -10.23 9.48 -4.28
N GLY A 96 -10.94 8.41 -3.95
CA GLY A 96 -11.92 7.82 -4.85
C GLY A 96 -11.55 6.48 -5.46
N PHE A 97 -10.35 5.97 -5.19
CA PHE A 97 -9.98 4.64 -5.64
C PHE A 97 -10.82 3.60 -4.92
N LYS A 98 -11.34 2.61 -5.65
CA LYS A 98 -12.36 1.70 -5.13
C LYS A 98 -11.85 0.35 -4.68
N ASN A 99 -10.68 -0.06 -5.12
CA ASN A 99 -10.17 -1.39 -4.84
C ASN A 99 -8.74 -1.28 -4.28
N VAL A 100 -8.65 -1.01 -2.98
CA VAL A 100 -7.37 -0.79 -2.29
C VAL A 100 -7.25 -1.79 -1.15
N LYS A 101 -6.12 -2.49 -1.10
CA LYS A 101 -5.83 -3.44 -0.01
C LYS A 101 -4.44 -3.19 0.55
N ASN A 102 -4.26 -3.53 1.82
CA ASN A 102 -3.00 -3.44 2.54
C ASN A 102 -2.43 -4.83 2.72
N LEU A 103 -1.17 -5.04 2.31
CA LEU A 103 -0.51 -6.34 2.48
C LEU A 103 -0.33 -6.65 3.96
N GLU A 104 -0.99 -7.71 4.41
CA GLU A 104 -0.93 -8.15 5.80
C GLU A 104 0.51 -8.50 6.20
N GLY A 105 0.98 -7.90 7.28
CA GLY A 105 2.35 -8.10 7.75
C GLY A 105 3.43 -7.35 6.98
N GLY A 106 3.08 -6.71 5.87
CA GLY A 106 3.99 -5.87 5.09
C GLY A 106 5.17 -6.61 4.49
N PHE A 107 6.20 -5.86 4.14
CA PHE A 107 7.39 -6.43 3.50
C PHE A 107 8.11 -7.42 4.43
N ARG A 108 8.05 -7.19 5.73
CA ARG A 108 8.68 -8.09 6.70
C ARG A 108 8.14 -9.51 6.55
N GLU A 109 6.83 -9.66 6.48
CA GLU A 109 6.20 -10.97 6.30
C GLU A 109 6.40 -11.50 4.88
N TRP A 110 6.40 -10.63 3.88
CA TRP A 110 6.67 -11.04 2.50
C TRP A 110 8.05 -11.68 2.37
N LYS A 111 9.08 -11.13 3.03
CA LYS A 111 10.43 -11.70 3.01
C LYS A 111 10.44 -13.13 3.55
N ASP A 112 9.73 -13.35 4.65
CA ASP A 112 9.66 -14.71 5.23
C ASP A 112 8.87 -15.65 4.32
N PHE A 113 7.79 -15.17 3.75
CA PHE A 113 6.96 -15.94 2.82
C PHE A 113 7.72 -16.33 1.55
N SER A 114 8.54 -15.43 1.02
CA SER A 114 9.21 -15.62 -0.27
C SER A 114 10.57 -16.31 -0.20
N LYS A 115 10.98 -16.74 0.99
CA LYS A 115 12.24 -17.48 1.16
C LYS A 115 12.23 -18.80 0.45
#